data_e717b4c6b89d4af7aa55ed56c26ba8f2
#
_entry.id   e717b4c6b89d4af7aa55ed56c26ba8f2
#
_cell.length_a   1.000
_cell.length_b   1.000
_cell.length_c   1.000
_cell.angle_alpha   90.00
_cell.angle_beta   90.00
_cell.angle_gamma   90.00
#
_symmetry.space_group_name_H-M   'P 1'
#
loop_
_entity.id
_entity.type
_entity.pdbx_description
1 polymer ?
#
loop_
_entity_poly.entity_id
_entity_poly.type
_entity_poly.pdbx_seq_one_letter_code
_entity_poly.pdbx_strand_id
1 'polypeptide(L)'
;MKVPNLILASSSSARLRLLQTVGINPIVMPSNFDESTVKLTDPKKLVEILAQAKAETIAKSISKENSSETLSDLILGCDSVLVVEDQIYGKPADRQEAIYRWQKMRGQVGQLYTGHALIDLSQNKNLVLCRMTKVHFSPVNDQEIEAYVATEEPVSYTHLTLPTSYAV
;
A
#
# COMPACT_ATOMS: atom_id res chain seq x y z
N MET A 1 -23.25 -6.33 21.57
CA MET A 1 -21.88 -5.83 21.28
C MET A 1 -21.96 -4.97 20.03
N LYS A 2 -21.44 -3.75 20.07
CA LYS A 2 -21.34 -2.88 18.87
C LYS A 2 -20.23 -3.48 17.97
N VAL A 3 -20.52 -3.72 16.70
CA VAL A 3 -19.51 -4.19 15.75
C VAL A 3 -18.51 -3.04 15.55
N PRO A 4 -17.19 -3.26 15.73
CA PRO A 4 -16.22 -2.19 15.53
C PRO A 4 -16.22 -1.74 14.07
N ASN A 5 -16.10 -0.43 13.84
CA ASN A 5 -15.86 0.08 12.50
C ASN A 5 -14.41 -0.19 12.09
N LEU A 6 -14.18 -0.51 10.83
CA LEU A 6 -12.84 -0.54 10.28
C LEU A 6 -12.56 0.78 9.56
N ILE A 7 -11.46 1.43 9.94
CA ILE A 7 -10.96 2.65 9.30
C ILE A 7 -9.74 2.27 8.45
N LEU A 8 -9.75 2.58 7.17
CA LEU A 8 -8.63 2.38 6.27
C LEU A 8 -7.80 3.68 6.17
N ALA A 9 -6.62 3.68 6.79
CA ALA A 9 -5.67 4.80 6.78
C ALA A 9 -4.88 4.88 5.45
N SER A 10 -5.59 4.86 4.31
CA SER A 10 -5.00 4.83 2.98
C SER A 10 -5.94 5.43 1.94
N SER A 11 -5.38 6.17 0.97
CA SER A 11 -6.10 6.67 -0.21
C SER A 11 -6.19 5.65 -1.37
N SER A 12 -5.61 4.46 -1.21
CA SER A 12 -5.54 3.45 -2.27
C SER A 12 -6.92 2.84 -2.57
N SER A 13 -7.44 3.11 -3.76
CA SER A 13 -8.70 2.53 -4.25
C SER A 13 -8.62 1.01 -4.42
N ALA A 14 -7.42 0.46 -4.71
CA ALA A 14 -7.20 -0.98 -4.80
C ALA A 14 -7.37 -1.66 -3.44
N ARG A 15 -6.81 -1.09 -2.37
CA ARG A 15 -6.97 -1.62 -1.01
C ARG A 15 -8.43 -1.57 -0.57
N LEU A 16 -9.13 -0.47 -0.86
CA LEU A 16 -10.56 -0.35 -0.59
C LEU A 16 -11.35 -1.46 -1.30
N ARG A 17 -11.11 -1.66 -2.60
CA ARG A 17 -11.79 -2.72 -3.37
C ARG A 17 -11.50 -4.12 -2.83
N LEU A 18 -10.25 -4.42 -2.48
CA LEU A 18 -9.90 -5.71 -1.88
C LEU A 18 -10.68 -5.99 -0.59
N LEU A 19 -10.84 -5.01 0.29
CA LEU A 19 -11.66 -5.16 1.48
C LEU A 19 -13.14 -5.35 1.13
N GLN A 20 -13.66 -4.61 0.17
CA GLN A 20 -15.03 -4.72 -0.29
C GLN A 20 -15.34 -6.09 -0.93
N THR A 21 -14.40 -6.71 -1.67
CA THR A 21 -14.59 -8.04 -2.25
C THR A 21 -14.79 -9.14 -1.20
N VAL A 22 -14.30 -8.92 0.01
CA VAL A 22 -14.51 -9.84 1.15
C VAL A 22 -15.60 -9.35 2.11
N GLY A 23 -16.44 -8.41 1.67
CA GLY A 23 -17.61 -7.92 2.44
C GLY A 23 -17.27 -6.90 3.53
N ILE A 24 -16.04 -6.37 3.56
CA ILE A 24 -15.64 -5.35 4.52
C ILE A 24 -15.76 -3.97 3.88
N ASN A 25 -16.60 -3.09 4.44
CA ASN A 25 -16.76 -1.72 3.99
C ASN A 25 -16.11 -0.75 4.99
N PRO A 26 -14.83 -0.37 4.80
CA PRO A 26 -14.14 0.50 5.73
C PRO A 26 -14.53 1.97 5.53
N ILE A 27 -14.37 2.75 6.60
CA ILE A 27 -14.32 4.21 6.51
C ILE A 27 -12.94 4.60 5.98
N VAL A 28 -12.87 5.33 4.86
CA VAL A 28 -11.59 5.74 4.27
C VAL A 28 -11.14 7.07 4.89
N MET A 29 -9.98 7.06 5.56
CA MET A 29 -9.36 8.24 6.16
C MET A 29 -7.86 8.27 5.79
N PRO A 30 -7.46 8.98 4.72
CA PRO A 30 -6.04 9.08 4.34
C PRO A 30 -5.21 9.74 5.44
N SER A 31 -4.08 9.13 5.78
CA SER A 31 -3.26 9.58 6.92
C SER A 31 -2.48 10.87 6.64
N ASN A 32 -2.22 11.21 5.35
CA ASN A 32 -1.34 12.32 4.95
C ASN A 32 0.04 12.31 5.66
N PHE A 33 0.52 11.12 6.04
CA PHE A 33 1.82 10.95 6.66
C PHE A 33 2.94 11.26 5.65
N ASP A 34 3.94 12.03 6.08
CA ASP A 34 5.12 12.33 5.25
C ASP A 34 6.09 11.13 5.25
N GLU A 35 5.99 10.32 4.21
CA GLU A 35 6.80 9.11 4.02
C GLU A 35 8.29 9.41 3.84
N SER A 36 8.66 10.64 3.42
CA SER A 36 10.06 11.05 3.20
C SER A 36 10.89 11.08 4.48
N THR A 37 10.24 11.14 5.63
CA THR A 37 10.87 11.11 6.95
C THR A 37 11.45 9.75 7.32
N VAL A 38 11.02 8.68 6.64
CA VAL A 38 11.47 7.30 6.91
C VAL A 38 12.44 6.85 5.81
N LYS A 39 13.71 6.70 6.17
CA LYS A 39 14.76 6.26 5.22
C LYS A 39 15.35 4.94 5.70
N LEU A 40 14.93 3.84 5.12
CA LEU A 40 15.41 2.49 5.42
C LEU A 40 15.73 1.73 4.13
N THR A 41 16.78 0.93 4.18
CA THR A 41 17.20 0.06 3.07
C THR A 41 16.58 -1.33 3.14
N ASP A 42 16.11 -1.75 4.31
CA ASP A 42 15.38 -3.01 4.50
C ASP A 42 13.91 -2.80 4.10
N PRO A 43 13.46 -3.40 2.98
CA PRO A 43 12.10 -3.17 2.48
C PRO A 43 11.01 -3.68 3.43
N LYS A 44 11.28 -4.76 4.17
CA LYS A 44 10.34 -5.29 5.16
C LYS A 44 10.12 -4.29 6.29
N LYS A 45 11.20 -3.81 6.91
CA LYS A 45 11.12 -2.83 7.99
C LYS A 45 10.53 -1.51 7.52
N LEU A 46 10.85 -1.09 6.30
CA LEU A 46 10.32 0.14 5.71
C LEU A 46 8.80 0.11 5.65
N VAL A 47 8.22 -0.93 5.05
CA VAL A 47 6.75 -1.01 4.91
C VAL A 47 6.04 -1.24 6.25
N GLU A 48 6.65 -1.95 7.20
CA GLU A 48 6.11 -2.13 8.54
C GLU A 48 6.01 -0.80 9.28
N ILE A 49 7.10 0.00 9.27
CA ILE A 49 7.13 1.32 9.92
C ILE A 49 6.18 2.31 9.24
N LEU A 50 6.15 2.35 7.91
CA LEU A 50 5.23 3.23 7.19
C LEU A 50 3.77 2.87 7.42
N ALA A 51 3.43 1.57 7.42
CA ALA A 51 2.08 1.11 7.72
C ALA A 51 1.66 1.50 9.14
N GLN A 52 2.55 1.31 10.11
CA GLN A 52 2.31 1.68 11.51
C GLN A 52 2.13 3.19 11.67
N ALA A 53 3.03 4.00 11.11
CA ALA A 53 2.96 5.46 11.19
C ALA A 53 1.65 6.01 10.59
N LYS A 54 1.19 5.45 9.46
CA LYS A 54 -0.10 5.81 8.86
C LYS A 54 -1.27 5.50 9.78
N ALA A 55 -1.30 4.31 10.39
CA ALA A 55 -2.36 3.94 11.33
C ALA A 55 -2.33 4.81 12.59
N GLU A 56 -1.16 5.06 13.18
CA GLU A 56 -1.00 5.90 14.37
C GLU A 56 -1.41 7.36 14.13
N THR A 57 -1.15 7.89 12.93
CA THR A 57 -1.56 9.26 12.57
C THR A 57 -3.08 9.39 12.65
N ILE A 58 -3.82 8.42 12.12
CA ILE A 58 -5.29 8.40 12.20
C ILE A 58 -5.75 8.15 13.64
N ALA A 59 -5.12 7.23 14.38
CA ALA A 59 -5.45 6.99 15.78
C ALA A 59 -5.35 8.27 16.63
N LYS A 60 -4.30 9.04 16.42
CA LYS A 60 -4.08 10.32 17.10
C LYS A 60 -5.12 11.38 16.74
N SER A 61 -5.56 11.46 15.48
CA SER A 61 -6.58 12.42 15.05
C SER A 61 -7.93 12.10 15.68
N ILE A 62 -8.35 10.83 15.65
CA ILE A 62 -9.62 10.38 16.24
C ILE A 62 -9.65 10.60 17.74
N SER A 63 -8.56 10.29 18.45
CA SER A 63 -8.47 10.47 19.89
C SER A 63 -8.55 11.94 20.32
N LYS A 64 -8.15 12.88 19.47
CA LYS A 64 -8.27 14.32 19.74
C LYS A 64 -9.69 14.85 19.54
N GLU A 65 -10.42 14.30 18.57
CA GLU A 65 -11.77 14.75 18.23
C GLU A 65 -12.84 14.20 19.19
N ASN A 66 -12.62 12.99 19.74
CA ASN A 66 -13.59 12.25 20.55
C ASN A 66 -13.11 12.04 21.99
N SER A 67 -13.05 13.10 22.78
CA SER A 67 -12.56 13.05 24.17
C SER A 67 -13.52 12.35 25.17
N SER A 68 -14.69 11.86 24.77
CA SER A 68 -15.70 11.30 25.72
C SER A 68 -16.40 10.01 25.29
N GLU A 69 -16.19 9.46 24.07
CA GLU A 69 -16.82 8.21 23.66
C GLU A 69 -15.80 7.06 23.64
N THR A 70 -16.24 5.87 24.10
CA THR A 70 -15.44 4.64 24.01
C THR A 70 -15.32 4.24 22.52
N LEU A 71 -14.19 4.55 21.93
CA LEU A 71 -13.90 4.24 20.53
C LEU A 71 -13.74 2.72 20.39
N SER A 72 -14.62 2.09 19.64
CA SER A 72 -14.54 0.65 19.30
C SER A 72 -14.04 0.45 17.87
N ASP A 73 -13.13 1.29 17.42
CA ASP A 73 -12.69 1.31 16.03
C ASP A 73 -11.37 0.56 15.84
N LEU A 74 -11.28 -0.13 14.71
CA LEU A 74 -10.06 -0.76 14.21
C LEU A 74 -9.48 0.12 13.11
N ILE A 75 -8.19 0.41 13.17
CA ILE A 75 -7.51 1.25 12.16
C ILE A 75 -6.50 0.39 11.41
N LEU A 76 -6.66 0.30 10.09
CA LEU A 76 -5.77 -0.42 9.20
C LEU A 76 -4.89 0.55 8.41
N GLY A 77 -3.61 0.58 8.73
CA GLY A 77 -2.56 1.21 7.92
C GLY A 77 -1.89 0.20 7.01
N CYS A 78 -1.57 0.61 5.79
CA CYS A 78 -0.86 -0.24 4.83
C CYS A 78 0.15 0.56 4.03
N ASP A 79 1.30 -0.06 3.75
CA ASP A 79 2.29 0.46 2.81
C ASP A 79 2.86 -0.66 1.93
N SER A 80 3.33 -0.31 0.72
CA SER A 80 3.89 -1.30 -0.20
C SER A 80 5.07 -0.73 -0.97
N VAL A 81 6.13 -1.54 -1.12
CA VAL A 81 7.27 -1.25 -1.99
C VAL A 81 7.60 -2.46 -2.85
N LEU A 82 8.02 -2.18 -4.08
CA LEU A 82 8.50 -3.20 -5.01
C LEU A 82 10.04 -3.23 -4.98
N VAL A 83 10.62 -4.41 -4.92
CA VAL A 83 12.07 -4.63 -5.02
C VAL A 83 12.36 -5.44 -6.26
N VAL A 84 13.24 -4.95 -7.12
CA VAL A 84 13.77 -5.67 -8.29
C VAL A 84 15.28 -5.45 -8.30
N GLU A 85 16.08 -6.51 -8.45
CA GLU A 85 17.55 -6.46 -8.44
C GLU A 85 18.10 -5.67 -7.22
N ASP A 86 17.58 -5.96 -6.03
CA ASP A 86 17.93 -5.32 -4.75
C ASP A 86 17.67 -3.79 -4.69
N GLN A 87 17.00 -3.24 -5.69
CA GLN A 87 16.60 -1.84 -5.70
C GLN A 87 15.14 -1.68 -5.28
N ILE A 88 14.89 -0.79 -4.32
CA ILE A 88 13.53 -0.42 -3.89
C ILE A 88 12.96 0.61 -4.87
N TYR A 89 11.82 0.28 -5.46
CA TYR A 89 11.07 1.17 -6.35
C TYR A 89 9.85 1.74 -5.61
N GLY A 90 9.84 3.05 -5.46
CA GLY A 90 8.66 3.83 -5.05
C GLY A 90 7.80 4.25 -6.25
N LYS A 91 6.91 5.24 -6.10
CA LYS A 91 6.17 5.82 -7.23
C LYS A 91 7.14 6.50 -8.20
N PRO A 92 6.98 6.34 -9.53
CA PRO A 92 7.76 7.11 -10.49
C PRO A 92 7.39 8.60 -10.38
N ALA A 93 8.38 9.48 -10.54
CA ALA A 93 8.17 10.92 -10.48
C ALA A 93 7.44 11.45 -11.73
N ASP A 94 7.68 10.83 -12.87
CA ASP A 94 7.12 11.23 -14.16
C ASP A 94 6.99 10.02 -15.12
N ARG A 95 6.46 10.32 -16.32
CA ARG A 95 6.26 9.32 -17.39
C ARG A 95 7.58 8.70 -17.88
N GLN A 96 8.64 9.46 -17.98
CA GLN A 96 9.92 8.97 -18.49
C GLN A 96 10.54 7.98 -17.50
N GLU A 97 10.49 8.32 -16.21
CA GLU A 97 10.92 7.42 -15.14
C GLU A 97 10.07 6.14 -15.11
N ALA A 98 8.76 6.24 -15.33
CA ALA A 98 7.88 5.06 -15.41
C ALA A 98 8.30 4.15 -16.55
N ILE A 99 8.53 4.67 -17.77
CA ILE A 99 8.99 3.89 -18.93
C ILE A 99 10.34 3.23 -18.63
N TYR A 100 11.32 3.99 -18.12
CA TYR A 100 12.64 3.46 -17.78
C TYR A 100 12.55 2.31 -16.77
N ARG A 101 11.74 2.46 -15.74
CA ARG A 101 11.54 1.41 -14.72
C ARG A 101 10.91 0.15 -15.32
N TRP A 102 9.91 0.30 -16.18
CA TRP A 102 9.29 -0.82 -16.88
C TRP A 102 10.28 -1.58 -17.77
N GLN A 103 11.15 -0.85 -18.50
CA GLN A 103 12.20 -1.45 -19.30
C GLN A 103 13.20 -2.27 -18.47
N LYS A 104 13.44 -1.84 -17.23
CA LYS A 104 14.29 -2.58 -16.28
C LYS A 104 13.58 -3.80 -15.68
N MET A 105 12.31 -3.70 -15.40
CA MET A 105 11.53 -4.75 -14.73
C MET A 105 11.04 -5.84 -15.68
N ARG A 106 10.86 -5.56 -16.98
CA ARG A 106 10.35 -6.54 -17.95
C ARG A 106 11.17 -7.82 -17.97
N GLY A 107 10.49 -8.97 -17.92
CA GLY A 107 11.11 -10.30 -17.89
C GLY A 107 11.79 -10.65 -16.56
N GLN A 108 11.80 -9.74 -15.58
CA GLN A 108 12.40 -9.95 -14.26
C GLN A 108 11.39 -10.51 -13.25
N VAL A 109 11.90 -10.89 -12.09
CA VAL A 109 11.10 -11.26 -10.93
C VAL A 109 11.31 -10.22 -9.85
N GLY A 110 10.25 -9.53 -9.47
CA GLY A 110 10.25 -8.60 -8.36
C GLY A 110 9.69 -9.20 -7.08
N GLN A 111 9.90 -8.52 -5.97
CA GLN A 111 9.36 -8.83 -4.65
C GLN A 111 8.54 -7.64 -4.17
N LEU A 112 7.23 -7.81 -4.09
CA LEU A 112 6.33 -6.80 -3.54
C LEU A 112 6.18 -7.03 -2.04
N TYR A 113 6.75 -6.14 -1.24
CA TYR A 113 6.57 -6.12 0.21
C TYR A 113 5.39 -5.25 0.56
N THR A 114 4.49 -5.77 1.39
CA THR A 114 3.35 -5.01 1.89
C THR A 114 3.29 -5.11 3.41
N GLY A 115 3.44 -3.98 4.07
CA GLY A 115 3.25 -3.81 5.50
C GLY A 115 1.78 -3.56 5.82
N HIS A 116 1.32 -4.16 6.90
CA HIS A 116 -0.01 -3.99 7.46
C HIS A 116 0.12 -3.67 8.95
N ALA A 117 -0.53 -2.63 9.40
CA ALA A 117 -0.62 -2.29 10.82
C ALA A 117 -2.09 -2.17 11.22
N LEU A 118 -2.53 -2.98 12.15
CA LEU A 118 -3.87 -2.93 12.71
C LEU A 118 -3.80 -2.41 14.15
N ILE A 119 -4.49 -1.31 14.43
CA ILE A 119 -4.63 -0.74 15.76
C ILE A 119 -6.07 -0.97 16.23
N ASP A 120 -6.23 -1.59 17.40
CA ASP A 120 -7.50 -1.70 18.12
C ASP A 120 -7.52 -0.64 19.22
N LEU A 121 -8.31 0.41 19.02
CA LEU A 121 -8.41 1.52 19.97
C LEU A 121 -9.09 1.08 21.28
N SER A 122 -10.01 0.11 21.23
CA SER A 122 -10.75 -0.36 22.41
C SER A 122 -9.88 -1.15 23.36
N GLN A 123 -8.92 -1.92 22.83
CA GLN A 123 -8.02 -2.77 23.61
C GLN A 123 -6.62 -2.16 23.79
N ASN A 124 -6.36 -1.02 23.16
CA ASN A 124 -5.03 -0.40 23.09
C ASN A 124 -3.96 -1.39 22.62
N LYS A 125 -4.28 -2.17 21.59
CA LYS A 125 -3.40 -3.17 20.99
C LYS A 125 -3.05 -2.80 19.57
N ASN A 126 -1.84 -3.15 19.15
CA ASN A 126 -1.40 -3.05 17.77
C ASN A 126 -0.81 -4.36 17.29
N LEU A 127 -1.01 -4.64 16.01
CA LEU A 127 -0.40 -5.74 15.29
C LEU A 127 0.23 -5.18 14.04
N VAL A 128 1.51 -5.46 13.83
CA VAL A 128 2.24 -5.07 12.62
C VAL A 128 2.82 -6.33 11.98
N LEU A 129 2.62 -6.47 10.68
CA LEU A 129 3.17 -7.58 9.91
C LEU A 129 3.48 -7.17 8.47
N CYS A 130 4.43 -7.86 7.88
CA CYS A 130 4.75 -7.75 6.45
C CYS A 130 4.41 -9.06 5.72
N ARG A 131 3.94 -8.92 4.49
CA ARG A 131 3.85 -10.01 3.51
C ARG A 131 4.67 -9.67 2.28
N MET A 132 5.30 -10.69 1.71
CA MET A 132 6.04 -10.58 0.46
C MET A 132 5.39 -11.46 -0.60
N THR A 133 5.16 -10.87 -1.78
CA THR A 133 4.64 -11.57 -2.96
C THR A 133 5.65 -11.47 -4.08
N LYS A 134 5.96 -12.60 -4.73
CA LYS A 134 6.77 -12.59 -5.96
C LYS A 134 5.92 -12.13 -7.13
N VAL A 135 6.45 -11.18 -7.89
CA VAL A 135 5.80 -10.62 -9.09
C VAL A 135 6.67 -10.96 -10.29
N HIS A 136 6.13 -11.73 -11.22
CA HIS A 136 6.79 -12.07 -12.48
C HIS A 136 6.35 -11.08 -13.54
N PHE A 137 7.29 -10.29 -14.04
CA PHE A 137 7.02 -9.31 -15.09
C PHE A 137 7.12 -9.99 -16.47
N SER A 138 6.10 -9.82 -17.31
CA SER A 138 6.12 -10.30 -18.69
C SER A 138 7.21 -9.57 -19.49
N PRO A 139 7.79 -10.24 -20.52
CA PRO A 139 8.79 -9.63 -21.41
C PRO A 139 8.10 -8.72 -22.45
N VAL A 140 7.40 -7.68 -21.97
CA VAL A 140 6.70 -6.69 -22.80
C VAL A 140 7.66 -5.87 -23.66
N ASN A 141 7.24 -5.45 -24.86
CA ASN A 141 8.04 -4.59 -25.73
C ASN A 141 7.86 -3.10 -25.38
N ASP A 142 8.68 -2.22 -26.01
CA ASP A 142 8.66 -0.79 -25.70
C ASP A 142 7.32 -0.13 -26.08
N GLN A 143 6.66 -0.58 -27.15
CA GLN A 143 5.35 -0.03 -27.56
C GLN A 143 4.26 -0.37 -26.54
N GLU A 144 4.28 -1.57 -25.97
CA GLU A 144 3.36 -1.99 -24.92
C GLU A 144 3.60 -1.19 -23.63
N ILE A 145 4.89 -0.93 -23.28
CA ILE A 145 5.25 -0.10 -22.14
C ILE A 145 4.73 1.34 -22.33
N GLU A 146 4.97 1.94 -23.50
CA GLU A 146 4.52 3.30 -23.81
C GLU A 146 2.99 3.41 -23.77
N ALA A 147 2.29 2.44 -24.36
CA ALA A 147 0.84 2.39 -24.34
C ALA A 147 0.29 2.28 -22.92
N TYR A 148 0.88 1.41 -22.09
CA TYR A 148 0.50 1.27 -20.68
C TYR A 148 0.75 2.55 -19.88
N VAL A 149 1.93 3.14 -20.02
CA VAL A 149 2.26 4.39 -19.32
C VAL A 149 1.38 5.55 -19.78
N ALA A 150 0.90 5.53 -21.03
CA ALA A 150 -0.04 6.53 -21.55
C ALA A 150 -1.43 6.47 -20.91
N THR A 151 -1.80 5.36 -20.25
CA THR A 151 -3.06 5.25 -19.48
C THR A 151 -3.02 6.00 -18.14
N GLU A 152 -1.87 6.56 -17.76
CA GLU A 152 -1.60 7.19 -16.46
C GLU A 152 -1.80 6.26 -15.25
N GLU A 153 -2.05 4.97 -15.47
CA GLU A 153 -2.24 3.99 -14.39
C GLU A 153 -1.01 3.77 -13.51
N PRO A 154 0.25 3.78 -14.02
CA PRO A 154 1.41 3.55 -13.17
C PRO A 154 1.73 4.70 -12.21
N VAL A 155 1.10 5.87 -12.35
CA VAL A 155 1.29 7.02 -11.45
C VAL A 155 0.55 6.81 -10.13
N SER A 156 -0.46 5.96 -10.12
CA SER A 156 -1.11 5.53 -8.89
C SER A 156 -0.98 4.01 -8.77
N TYR A 157 -0.23 3.51 -7.78
CA TYR A 157 -0.09 2.06 -7.48
C TYR A 157 -1.42 1.32 -7.22
N THR A 158 -2.51 1.88 -7.65
CA THR A 158 -3.84 1.36 -7.41
C THR A 158 -4.25 0.26 -8.39
N HIS A 159 -3.55 0.10 -9.52
CA HIS A 159 -3.86 -0.88 -10.54
C HIS A 159 -2.61 -1.48 -11.20
N LEU A 160 -1.93 -2.41 -10.52
CA LEU A 160 -1.11 -3.40 -11.19
C LEU A 160 -2.04 -4.49 -11.77
N THR A 161 -2.94 -4.11 -12.64
CA THR A 161 -3.58 -5.04 -13.56
C THR A 161 -2.89 -4.95 -14.91
N LEU A 162 -1.63 -5.34 -14.94
CA LEU A 162 -1.15 -5.97 -16.18
C LEU A 162 -2.04 -7.18 -16.43
N PRO A 163 -2.30 -7.57 -17.70
CA PRO A 163 -2.81 -8.89 -17.99
C PRO A 163 -1.79 -9.89 -17.45
N THR A 164 -1.87 -10.19 -16.16
CA THR A 164 -1.15 -11.29 -15.55
C THR A 164 -1.82 -12.55 -16.05
N SER A 165 -1.27 -13.11 -17.11
CA SER A 165 -1.48 -14.51 -17.38
C SER A 165 -0.88 -15.26 -16.20
N TYR A 166 -1.80 -15.74 -15.32
CA TYR A 166 -1.59 -16.74 -14.29
C TYR A 166 -0.78 -16.35 -13.04
N ALA A 167 -1.54 -16.02 -11.96
CA ALA A 167 -1.13 -16.40 -10.63
C ALA A 167 -1.38 -17.93 -10.49
N VAL A 168 -0.34 -18.70 -10.26
CA VAL A 168 -0.41 -20.05 -9.69
C VAL A 168 0.04 -19.93 -8.24
#